data_b3ca50e85607556902b282a49c07d91e
#
_entry.id   b3ca50e85607556902b282a49c07d91e
#
_cell.length_a   1.000
_cell.length_b   1.000
_cell.length_c   1.000
_cell.angle_alpha   90.00
_cell.angle_beta   90.00
_cell.angle_gamma   90.00
#
_symmetry.space_group_name_H-M   'P 1'
#
loop_
_entity.id
_entity.type
_entity.pdbx_description
1 polymer ?
#
loop_
_entity_poly.entity_id
_entity_poly.type
_entity_poly.pdbx_seq_one_letter_code
_entity_poly.pdbx_strand_id
1 'polypeptide(L)'
;FIKNFGNSLGLETFEDEIRNVIIRKPATAGMENRKTIVLQGHLDMVHQKNADTVFDFDQQGIDMYVDGDWVRARGTTLGADNGLGVAMIMAILESKTMKHPAIEALFTIDEETGMTGALNLKGGILKGEILLNLDTEEDDEIDIGCAGGVDVSASRSYQEEETPEGSVGYTITVKGLNGGHSGMDIHKGLGNANKIMNRLLFDAFENFGLQVSEIDGGSLRNAIPRESVAKVIVAGMYDEAYVFDMQEIINDIKTEFKRV
;
A
#
# COMPACT_ATOMS: atom_id res chain seq x y z
N PHE A 1 16.51 -16.02 -1.37
CA PHE A 1 16.31 -16.75 -0.12
C PHE A 1 15.41 -17.98 -0.34
N ILE A 2 14.16 -17.84 -0.73
CA ILE A 2 13.13 -18.91 -0.85
C ILE A 2 13.57 -20.05 -1.79
N LYS A 3 14.16 -19.74 -2.95
CA LYS A 3 14.71 -20.75 -3.87
C LYS A 3 15.78 -21.62 -3.22
N ASN A 4 16.69 -20.99 -2.47
CA ASN A 4 17.73 -21.72 -1.73
C ASN A 4 17.13 -22.57 -0.60
N PHE A 5 16.08 -22.10 0.06
CA PHE A 5 15.35 -22.84 1.07
C PHE A 5 14.75 -24.12 0.49
N GLY A 6 13.98 -24.03 -0.61
CA GLY A 6 13.41 -25.22 -1.25
C GLY A 6 14.46 -26.25 -1.71
N ASN A 7 15.55 -25.75 -2.31
CA ASN A 7 16.69 -26.60 -2.69
C ASN A 7 17.35 -27.27 -1.49
N SER A 8 17.48 -26.61 -0.36
CA SER A 8 18.07 -27.18 0.87
C SER A 8 17.24 -28.31 1.46
N LEU A 9 15.94 -28.30 1.22
CA LEU A 9 15.02 -29.37 1.60
C LEU A 9 15.03 -30.56 0.61
N GLY A 10 15.74 -30.45 -0.52
CA GLY A 10 15.73 -31.43 -1.59
C GLY A 10 14.40 -31.49 -2.36
N LEU A 11 13.61 -30.44 -2.31
CA LEU A 11 12.33 -30.33 -3.01
C LEU A 11 12.52 -29.79 -4.43
N GLU A 12 11.66 -30.21 -5.37
CA GLU A 12 11.60 -29.61 -6.70
C GLU A 12 11.31 -28.11 -6.56
N THR A 13 12.26 -27.28 -6.97
CA THR A 13 12.22 -25.83 -6.81
C THR A 13 12.62 -25.15 -8.10
N PHE A 14 11.80 -24.24 -8.60
CA PHE A 14 12.14 -23.43 -9.76
C PHE A 14 11.64 -21.99 -9.62
N GLU A 15 12.23 -21.11 -10.37
CA GLU A 15 11.89 -19.70 -10.49
C GLU A 15 11.41 -19.47 -11.92
N ASP A 16 10.25 -18.84 -12.07
CA ASP A 16 9.72 -18.50 -13.40
C ASP A 16 10.40 -17.26 -13.99
N GLU A 17 10.01 -16.86 -15.19
CA GLU A 17 10.61 -15.72 -15.91
C GLU A 17 10.36 -14.38 -15.21
N ILE A 18 9.32 -14.29 -14.42
CA ILE A 18 8.94 -13.08 -13.66
C ILE A 18 9.52 -13.10 -12.24
N ARG A 19 10.21 -14.20 -11.88
CA ARG A 19 10.85 -14.41 -10.58
C ARG A 19 9.92 -14.86 -9.45
N ASN A 20 8.72 -15.33 -9.75
CA ASN A 20 7.97 -16.13 -8.79
C ASN A 20 8.74 -17.42 -8.49
N VAL A 21 8.66 -17.89 -7.26
CA VAL A 21 9.29 -19.16 -6.86
C VAL A 21 8.22 -20.19 -6.58
N ILE A 22 8.35 -21.37 -7.19
CA ILE A 22 7.45 -22.51 -6.99
C ILE A 22 8.25 -23.66 -6.37
N ILE A 23 7.74 -24.22 -5.27
CA ILE A 23 8.32 -25.38 -4.58
C ILE A 23 7.26 -26.47 -4.51
N ARG A 24 7.62 -27.68 -4.97
CA ARG A 24 6.73 -28.84 -4.96
C ARG A 24 7.14 -29.84 -3.90
N LYS A 25 6.17 -30.20 -3.05
CA LYS A 25 6.34 -31.21 -2.03
C LYS A 25 5.42 -32.38 -2.30
N PRO A 26 5.95 -33.61 -2.47
CA PRO A 26 5.13 -34.82 -2.67
C PRO A 26 4.18 -35.06 -1.50
N ALA A 27 3.05 -35.72 -1.78
CA ALA A 27 2.14 -36.15 -0.72
C ALA A 27 2.80 -37.08 0.29
N THR A 28 2.37 -36.99 1.54
CA THR A 28 2.77 -37.99 2.55
C THR A 28 2.04 -39.31 2.34
N ALA A 29 2.61 -40.39 2.85
CA ALA A 29 2.06 -41.74 2.73
C ALA A 29 0.58 -41.80 3.18
N GLY A 30 -0.29 -42.32 2.28
CA GLY A 30 -1.73 -42.41 2.47
C GLY A 30 -2.51 -41.15 2.08
N MET A 31 -1.86 -40.12 1.53
CA MET A 31 -2.49 -38.88 1.06
C MET A 31 -2.36 -38.65 -0.46
N GLU A 32 -1.82 -39.64 -1.18
CA GLU A 32 -1.48 -39.54 -2.62
C GLU A 32 -2.73 -39.36 -3.51
N ASN A 33 -3.88 -39.88 -3.07
CA ASN A 33 -5.15 -39.79 -3.80
C ASN A 33 -5.96 -38.50 -3.46
N ARG A 34 -5.38 -37.59 -2.71
CA ARG A 34 -6.01 -36.31 -2.41
C ARG A 34 -5.65 -35.28 -3.47
N LYS A 35 -6.53 -34.28 -3.64
CA LYS A 35 -6.28 -33.15 -4.53
C LYS A 35 -5.02 -32.40 -4.10
N THR A 36 -4.21 -32.02 -5.07
CA THR A 36 -3.05 -31.16 -4.85
C THR A 36 -3.50 -29.77 -4.39
N ILE A 37 -2.83 -29.23 -3.39
CA ILE A 37 -3.11 -27.90 -2.82
C ILE A 37 -2.00 -26.94 -3.27
N VAL A 38 -2.39 -25.75 -3.70
CA VAL A 38 -1.50 -24.61 -3.86
C VAL A 38 -1.56 -23.76 -2.60
N LEU A 39 -0.41 -23.50 -1.97
CA LEU A 39 -0.26 -22.52 -0.90
C LEU A 39 0.41 -21.29 -1.50
N GLN A 40 -0.21 -20.11 -1.38
CA GLN A 40 0.31 -18.91 -2.00
C GLN A 40 0.52 -17.81 -0.96
N GLY A 41 1.62 -17.07 -1.11
CA GLY A 41 1.95 -15.83 -0.41
C GLY A 41 2.89 -14.99 -1.24
N HIS A 42 3.05 -13.69 -0.89
CA HIS A 42 3.97 -12.79 -1.59
C HIS A 42 5.25 -12.50 -0.79
N LEU A 43 6.32 -12.19 -1.49
CA LEU A 43 7.67 -12.03 -0.92
C LEU A 43 8.07 -10.59 -0.65
N ASP A 44 7.40 -9.64 -1.25
CA ASP A 44 7.62 -8.22 -1.05
C ASP A 44 6.82 -7.70 0.15
N MET A 45 7.03 -6.47 0.50
CA MET A 45 6.35 -5.76 1.57
C MET A 45 6.21 -4.28 1.23
N VAL A 46 5.23 -3.60 1.81
CA VAL A 46 5.20 -2.13 1.80
C VAL A 46 6.44 -1.59 2.50
N HIS A 47 7.32 -0.90 1.79
CA HIS A 47 8.57 -0.35 2.31
C HIS A 47 8.42 1.14 2.60
N GLN A 48 7.92 1.47 3.78
CA GLN A 48 7.73 2.83 4.27
C GLN A 48 8.52 3.08 5.57
N LYS A 49 8.92 4.33 5.78
CA LYS A 49 9.61 4.77 6.99
C LYS A 49 9.16 6.16 7.42
N ASN A 50 9.36 6.48 8.69
CA ASN A 50 9.14 7.84 9.17
C ASN A 50 10.12 8.82 8.52
N ALA A 51 9.71 10.07 8.35
CA ALA A 51 10.51 11.08 7.67
C ALA A 51 11.87 11.36 8.32
N ASP A 52 11.96 11.18 9.65
CA ASP A 52 13.16 11.34 10.46
C ASP A 52 14.01 10.07 10.57
N THR A 53 13.54 8.95 10.02
CA THR A 53 14.24 7.67 10.08
C THR A 53 15.24 7.55 8.93
N VAL A 54 16.52 7.37 9.28
CA VAL A 54 17.56 7.04 8.31
C VAL A 54 17.62 5.52 8.15
N PHE A 55 17.09 5.01 7.06
CA PHE A 55 17.03 3.57 6.77
C PHE A 55 17.09 3.32 5.27
N ASP A 56 17.79 2.26 4.88
CA ASP A 56 17.94 1.81 3.49
C ASP A 56 17.40 0.38 3.36
N PHE A 57 16.26 0.22 2.72
CA PHE A 57 15.60 -1.07 2.55
C PHE A 57 16.38 -2.04 1.66
N ASP A 58 17.27 -1.54 0.80
CA ASP A 58 18.10 -2.39 -0.07
C ASP A 58 19.30 -2.98 0.66
N GLN A 59 19.74 -2.37 1.78
CA GLN A 59 20.97 -2.73 2.47
C GLN A 59 20.76 -3.24 3.91
N GLN A 60 19.62 -2.91 4.52
CA GLN A 60 19.37 -3.15 5.95
C GLN A 60 18.17 -4.08 6.16
N GLY A 61 18.30 -5.00 7.10
CA GLY A 61 17.17 -5.77 7.62
C GLY A 61 16.30 -4.93 8.57
N ILE A 62 15.02 -5.23 8.67
CA ILE A 62 14.09 -4.53 9.55
C ILE A 62 14.53 -4.68 11.03
N ASP A 63 14.65 -3.55 11.73
CA ASP A 63 14.98 -3.53 13.16
C ASP A 63 13.73 -3.82 13.98
N MET A 64 13.49 -5.11 14.23
CA MET A 64 12.33 -5.61 14.98
C MET A 64 12.61 -5.68 16.48
N TYR A 65 11.58 -5.42 17.28
CA TYR A 65 11.62 -5.58 18.73
C TYR A 65 10.29 -6.10 19.28
N VAL A 66 10.34 -6.73 20.47
CA VAL A 66 9.16 -7.19 21.18
C VAL A 66 8.66 -6.07 22.11
N ASP A 67 7.35 -5.80 22.04
CA ASP A 67 6.64 -4.82 22.85
C ASP A 67 5.39 -5.47 23.45
N GLY A 68 5.52 -6.06 24.63
CA GLY A 68 4.48 -6.90 25.23
C GLY A 68 4.19 -8.13 24.39
N ASP A 69 2.97 -8.26 23.90
CA ASP A 69 2.53 -9.36 23.03
C ASP A 69 2.73 -9.07 21.53
N TRP A 70 3.36 -7.95 21.18
CA TRP A 70 3.53 -7.48 19.81
C TRP A 70 4.98 -7.55 19.36
N VAL A 71 5.19 -7.81 18.07
CA VAL A 71 6.45 -7.54 17.39
C VAL A 71 6.29 -6.25 16.57
N ARG A 72 7.19 -5.30 16.75
CA ARG A 72 7.17 -3.99 16.09
C ARG A 72 8.48 -3.72 15.35
N ALA A 73 8.45 -2.79 14.40
CA ALA A 73 9.64 -2.26 13.73
C ALA A 73 9.94 -0.83 14.19
N ARG A 74 11.24 -0.47 14.24
CA ARG A 74 11.69 0.88 14.62
C ARG A 74 11.70 1.81 13.42
N GLY A 75 10.71 2.69 13.35
CA GLY A 75 10.64 3.74 12.34
C GLY A 75 10.35 3.31 10.91
N THR A 76 10.11 2.02 10.69
CA THR A 76 9.77 1.44 9.39
C THR A 76 8.51 0.58 9.47
N THR A 77 7.98 0.18 8.32
CA THR A 77 7.05 -0.93 8.20
C THR A 77 7.71 -2.25 8.61
N LEU A 78 6.91 -3.24 9.05
CA LEU A 78 7.38 -4.51 9.61
C LEU A 78 7.52 -5.62 8.54
N GLY A 79 6.60 -5.71 7.58
CA GLY A 79 6.52 -6.79 6.59
C GLY A 79 5.90 -8.09 7.12
N ALA A 80 5.07 -8.02 8.17
CA ALA A 80 4.29 -9.16 8.64
C ALA A 80 3.30 -9.65 7.59
N ASP A 81 2.76 -8.72 6.84
CA ASP A 81 2.11 -8.91 5.56
C ASP A 81 3.20 -8.91 4.44
N ASN A 82 3.43 -9.98 3.72
CA ASN A 82 2.88 -11.34 3.93
C ASN A 82 3.95 -12.29 4.53
N GLY A 83 4.89 -11.74 5.31
CA GLY A 83 5.98 -12.50 5.95
C GLY A 83 5.49 -13.65 6.82
N LEU A 84 4.32 -13.52 7.49
CA LEU A 84 3.74 -14.58 8.30
C LEU A 84 3.19 -15.71 7.41
N GLY A 85 2.47 -15.40 6.35
CA GLY A 85 1.98 -16.39 5.38
C GLY A 85 3.13 -17.16 4.75
N VAL A 86 4.18 -16.46 4.33
CA VAL A 86 5.42 -17.07 3.82
C VAL A 86 6.05 -18.00 4.85
N ALA A 87 6.17 -17.58 6.11
CA ALA A 87 6.74 -18.41 7.18
C ALA A 87 5.90 -19.66 7.45
N MET A 88 4.56 -19.57 7.43
CA MET A 88 3.68 -20.72 7.56
C MET A 88 3.88 -21.72 6.42
N ILE A 89 3.95 -21.25 5.17
CA ILE A 89 4.24 -22.11 4.01
C ILE A 89 5.60 -22.81 4.19
N MET A 90 6.63 -22.07 4.58
CA MET A 90 7.96 -22.64 4.84
C MET A 90 7.94 -23.72 5.92
N ALA A 91 7.24 -23.48 7.03
CA ALA A 91 7.10 -24.47 8.11
C ALA A 91 6.39 -25.75 7.64
N ILE A 92 5.37 -25.64 6.80
CA ILE A 92 4.69 -26.80 6.19
C ILE A 92 5.64 -27.56 5.24
N LEU A 93 6.43 -26.84 4.43
CA LEU A 93 7.40 -27.44 3.53
C LEU A 93 8.52 -28.19 4.30
N GLU A 94 8.99 -27.63 5.40
CA GLU A 94 10.04 -28.23 6.22
C GLU A 94 9.54 -29.42 7.07
N SER A 95 8.26 -29.42 7.43
CA SER A 95 7.68 -30.42 8.33
C SER A 95 7.83 -31.84 7.79
N LYS A 96 8.31 -32.76 8.64
CA LYS A 96 8.43 -34.19 8.38
C LYS A 96 7.34 -35.02 9.04
N THR A 97 6.50 -34.41 9.84
CA THR A 97 5.50 -35.10 10.67
C THR A 97 4.06 -34.77 10.29
N MET A 98 3.83 -33.62 9.69
CA MET A 98 2.52 -33.20 9.22
C MET A 98 2.07 -34.05 8.03
N LYS A 99 0.86 -34.62 8.11
CA LYS A 99 0.25 -35.31 6.99
C LYS A 99 -0.37 -34.31 6.00
N HIS A 100 -0.04 -34.42 4.72
CA HIS A 100 -0.52 -33.50 3.69
C HIS A 100 -0.63 -34.19 2.32
N PRO A 101 -1.55 -33.73 1.45
CA PRO A 101 -1.54 -34.10 0.05
C PRO A 101 -0.31 -33.53 -0.66
N ALA A 102 -0.19 -33.73 -1.97
CA ALA A 102 0.81 -33.00 -2.74
C ALA A 102 0.59 -31.48 -2.60
N ILE A 103 1.67 -30.75 -2.41
CA ILE A 103 1.68 -29.29 -2.21
C ILE A 103 2.50 -28.62 -3.31
N GLU A 104 1.97 -27.56 -3.86
CA GLU A 104 2.70 -26.58 -4.66
C GLU A 104 2.71 -25.26 -3.87
N ALA A 105 3.86 -24.84 -3.37
CA ALA A 105 4.02 -23.54 -2.72
C ALA A 105 4.39 -22.51 -3.78
N LEU A 106 3.55 -21.51 -3.96
CA LEU A 106 3.75 -20.40 -4.87
C LEU A 106 4.08 -19.15 -4.09
N PHE A 107 5.26 -18.62 -4.32
CA PHE A 107 5.71 -17.35 -3.74
C PHE A 107 5.77 -16.32 -4.86
N THR A 108 4.86 -15.34 -4.81
CA THR A 108 4.78 -14.27 -5.80
C THR A 108 5.63 -13.07 -5.41
N ILE A 109 5.90 -12.22 -6.38
CA ILE A 109 6.61 -10.96 -6.19
C ILE A 109 5.71 -9.78 -6.51
N ASP A 110 6.07 -8.60 -5.98
CA ASP A 110 5.49 -7.30 -6.34
C ASP A 110 3.95 -7.27 -6.20
N GLU A 111 3.44 -7.81 -5.09
CA GLU A 111 2.02 -7.75 -4.76
C GLU A 111 1.62 -6.32 -4.42
N GLU A 112 2.39 -5.67 -3.56
CA GLU A 112 2.11 -4.39 -2.91
C GLU A 112 2.11 -3.18 -3.88
N THR A 113 2.76 -3.30 -5.04
CA THR A 113 2.87 -2.17 -5.97
C THR A 113 2.24 -2.41 -7.33
N GLY A 114 2.17 -3.67 -7.80
CA GLY A 114 1.69 -3.93 -9.14
C GLY A 114 1.16 -5.31 -9.41
N MET A 115 1.20 -6.23 -8.45
CA MET A 115 0.84 -7.65 -8.62
C MET A 115 1.55 -8.30 -9.81
N THR A 116 2.77 -7.83 -10.13
CA THR A 116 3.50 -8.23 -11.34
C THR A 116 3.70 -9.74 -11.40
N GLY A 117 4.02 -10.37 -10.26
CA GLY A 117 4.19 -11.81 -10.16
C GLY A 117 2.92 -12.58 -10.50
N ALA A 118 1.79 -12.21 -9.90
CA ALA A 118 0.51 -12.89 -10.11
C ALA A 118 -0.05 -12.68 -11.51
N LEU A 119 -0.02 -11.44 -12.02
CA LEU A 119 -0.56 -11.08 -13.34
C LEU A 119 0.20 -11.70 -14.50
N ASN A 120 1.49 -11.99 -14.33
CA ASN A 120 2.32 -12.59 -15.38
C ASN A 120 2.60 -14.09 -15.16
N LEU A 121 2.01 -14.70 -14.14
CA LEU A 121 2.11 -16.15 -13.93
C LEU A 121 1.50 -16.90 -15.12
N LYS A 122 2.30 -17.73 -15.78
CA LYS A 122 1.85 -18.48 -16.95
C LYS A 122 0.90 -19.61 -16.56
N GLY A 123 -0.18 -19.78 -17.31
CA GLY A 123 -1.10 -20.90 -17.13
C GLY A 123 -0.40 -22.24 -17.32
N GLY A 124 -0.85 -23.27 -16.56
CA GLY A 124 -0.34 -24.64 -16.67
C GLY A 124 0.94 -24.94 -15.87
N ILE A 125 1.53 -23.96 -15.19
CA ILE A 125 2.65 -24.18 -14.28
C ILE A 125 2.19 -24.92 -13.03
N LEU A 126 1.07 -24.49 -12.45
CA LEU A 126 0.46 -25.12 -11.28
C LEU A 126 -0.49 -26.24 -11.70
N LYS A 127 -0.51 -27.31 -10.92
CA LYS A 127 -1.37 -28.48 -11.10
C LYS A 127 -2.43 -28.61 -10.00
N GLY A 128 -2.29 -27.84 -8.93
CA GLY A 128 -3.20 -27.87 -7.80
C GLY A 128 -4.59 -27.41 -8.17
N GLU A 129 -5.60 -28.09 -7.61
CA GLU A 129 -7.02 -27.79 -7.82
C GLU A 129 -7.62 -26.90 -6.76
N ILE A 130 -6.92 -26.71 -5.64
CA ILE A 130 -7.32 -25.88 -4.50
C ILE A 130 -6.19 -24.91 -4.23
N LEU A 131 -6.49 -23.62 -4.29
CA LEU A 131 -5.54 -22.58 -3.91
C LEU A 131 -5.96 -22.00 -2.57
N LEU A 132 -5.02 -21.97 -1.63
CA LEU A 132 -5.12 -21.29 -0.34
C LEU A 132 -4.14 -20.12 -0.38
N ASN A 133 -4.69 -18.92 -0.46
CA ASN A 133 -3.93 -17.69 -0.31
C ASN A 133 -3.78 -17.41 1.20
N LEU A 134 -2.53 -17.28 1.66
CA LEU A 134 -2.21 -17.04 3.07
C LEU A 134 -1.92 -15.56 3.32
N ASP A 135 -2.63 -14.72 2.60
CA ASP A 135 -2.52 -13.27 2.63
C ASP A 135 -3.85 -12.69 3.12
N THR A 136 -4.11 -12.88 4.39
CA THR A 136 -5.31 -12.43 5.08
C THR A 136 -4.94 -11.72 6.38
N GLU A 137 -5.68 -10.68 6.72
CA GLU A 137 -5.48 -9.93 7.96
C GLU A 137 -6.29 -10.52 9.14
N GLU A 138 -7.41 -11.20 8.85
CA GLU A 138 -8.27 -11.80 9.87
C GLU A 138 -7.85 -13.25 10.14
N ASP A 139 -7.74 -13.61 11.40
CA ASP A 139 -7.25 -14.92 11.85
C ASP A 139 -8.35 -15.96 12.07
N ASP A 140 -9.60 -15.58 12.01
CA ASP A 140 -10.80 -16.39 12.29
C ASP A 140 -11.77 -16.50 11.10
N GLU A 141 -11.43 -15.91 9.93
CA GLU A 141 -12.27 -15.94 8.73
C GLU A 141 -11.59 -16.66 7.56
N ILE A 142 -12.40 -17.21 6.67
CA ILE A 142 -11.97 -17.76 5.37
C ILE A 142 -12.79 -17.09 4.29
N ASP A 143 -12.14 -16.24 3.50
CA ASP A 143 -12.76 -15.55 2.38
C ASP A 143 -12.75 -16.38 1.11
N ILE A 144 -13.85 -16.34 0.36
CA ILE A 144 -14.03 -17.04 -0.92
C ILE A 144 -14.31 -16.03 -2.05
N GLY A 145 -13.55 -14.98 -2.10
CA GLY A 145 -13.72 -13.93 -3.10
C GLY A 145 -12.76 -12.80 -2.84
N CYS A 146 -12.74 -11.84 -3.74
CA CYS A 146 -11.98 -10.60 -3.57
C CYS A 146 -12.75 -9.42 -4.16
N ALA A 147 -12.44 -8.23 -3.67
CA ALA A 147 -12.90 -6.99 -4.26
C ALA A 147 -12.18 -6.75 -5.59
N GLY A 148 -12.85 -6.11 -6.53
CA GLY A 148 -12.23 -5.58 -7.73
C GLY A 148 -11.88 -4.11 -7.54
N GLY A 149 -10.94 -3.61 -8.36
CA GLY A 149 -10.55 -2.21 -8.37
C GLY A 149 -10.36 -1.67 -9.79
N VAL A 150 -10.43 -0.36 -9.93
CA VAL A 150 -10.10 0.37 -11.15
C VAL A 150 -9.25 1.57 -10.79
N ASP A 151 -8.07 1.65 -11.40
CA ASP A 151 -7.23 2.85 -11.34
C ASP A 151 -7.62 3.80 -12.48
N VAL A 152 -7.90 5.05 -12.14
CA VAL A 152 -8.19 6.11 -13.10
C VAL A 152 -7.15 7.20 -12.97
N SER A 153 -6.36 7.39 -14.03
CA SER A 153 -5.40 8.50 -14.12
C SER A 153 -5.98 9.62 -14.98
N ALA A 154 -6.12 10.80 -14.41
CA ALA A 154 -6.50 12.00 -15.14
C ALA A 154 -5.25 12.88 -15.33
N SER A 155 -5.00 13.29 -16.57
CA SER A 155 -3.88 14.17 -16.91
C SER A 155 -4.32 15.31 -17.81
N ARG A 156 -3.68 16.48 -17.66
CA ARG A 156 -3.91 17.65 -18.50
C ARG A 156 -2.61 18.42 -18.70
N SER A 157 -2.37 18.86 -19.91
CA SER A 157 -1.31 19.83 -20.18
C SER A 157 -1.80 21.25 -19.93
N TYR A 158 -0.93 22.09 -19.40
CA TYR A 158 -1.17 23.52 -19.20
C TYR A 158 0.04 24.33 -19.68
N GLN A 159 -0.16 25.64 -19.85
CA GLN A 159 0.92 26.57 -20.13
C GLN A 159 1.19 27.37 -18.86
N GLU A 160 2.45 27.54 -18.54
CA GLU A 160 2.88 28.41 -17.46
C GLU A 160 2.79 29.88 -17.91
N GLU A 161 2.39 30.75 -17.03
CA GLU A 161 2.31 32.19 -17.24
C GLU A 161 3.20 32.90 -16.21
N GLU A 162 3.70 34.07 -16.58
CA GLU A 162 4.45 34.94 -15.66
C GLU A 162 3.54 35.39 -14.51
N THR A 163 4.08 35.39 -13.29
CA THR A 163 3.36 35.91 -12.12
C THR A 163 3.00 37.37 -12.32
N PRO A 164 1.71 37.74 -12.26
CA PRO A 164 1.31 39.14 -12.42
C PRO A 164 1.96 40.05 -11.36
N GLU A 165 2.38 41.24 -11.79
CA GLU A 165 2.96 42.24 -10.87
C GLU A 165 1.96 42.60 -9.76
N GLY A 166 2.45 42.73 -8.52
CA GLY A 166 1.61 43.03 -7.35
C GLY A 166 0.86 41.83 -6.79
N SER A 167 1.15 40.61 -7.25
CA SER A 167 0.62 39.39 -6.63
C SER A 167 1.28 39.09 -5.30
N VAL A 168 0.54 38.48 -4.38
CA VAL A 168 1.03 37.95 -3.11
C VAL A 168 1.00 36.44 -3.15
N GLY A 169 2.11 35.79 -2.74
CA GLY A 169 2.26 34.34 -2.74
C GLY A 169 1.97 33.71 -1.40
N TYR A 170 1.31 32.56 -1.42
CA TYR A 170 1.01 31.77 -0.23
C TYR A 170 1.39 30.31 -0.42
N THR A 171 1.70 29.67 0.70
CA THR A 171 1.78 28.20 0.79
C THR A 171 0.63 27.72 1.67
N ILE A 172 -0.26 26.92 1.10
CA ILE A 172 -1.34 26.26 1.81
C ILE A 172 -0.87 24.85 2.16
N THR A 173 -1.01 24.44 3.41
CA THR A 173 -0.63 23.08 3.85
C THR A 173 -1.79 22.44 4.59
N VAL A 174 -2.24 21.30 4.09
CA VAL A 174 -3.15 20.40 4.78
C VAL A 174 -2.32 19.24 5.33
N LYS A 175 -2.36 19.03 6.65
CA LYS A 175 -1.59 17.97 7.33
C LYS A 175 -2.21 17.55 8.66
N GLY A 176 -1.72 16.43 9.21
CA GLY A 176 -2.17 15.91 10.50
C GLY A 176 -3.43 15.08 10.44
N LEU A 177 -3.81 14.61 9.25
CA LEU A 177 -4.92 13.67 9.06
C LEU A 177 -4.46 12.24 9.35
N ASN A 178 -5.41 11.38 9.73
CA ASN A 178 -5.13 9.99 10.11
C ASN A 178 -4.63 9.15 8.92
N GLY A 179 -5.19 9.37 7.73
CA GLY A 179 -4.98 8.49 6.59
C GLY A 179 -5.72 7.16 6.78
N GLY A 180 -5.45 6.19 5.94
CA GLY A 180 -6.05 4.87 5.97
C GLY A 180 -5.98 4.21 4.59
N HIS A 181 -6.38 2.94 4.52
CA HIS A 181 -6.49 2.22 3.25
C HIS A 181 -7.70 2.74 2.45
N SER A 182 -7.50 3.02 1.15
CA SER A 182 -8.53 3.62 0.30
C SER A 182 -9.76 2.73 0.06
N GLY A 183 -9.64 1.43 0.25
CA GLY A 183 -10.72 0.45 0.22
C GLY A 183 -11.26 0.14 1.62
N MET A 184 -10.46 -0.52 2.46
CA MET A 184 -10.89 -1.03 3.76
C MET A 184 -11.34 0.06 4.74
N ASP A 185 -10.70 1.23 4.71
CA ASP A 185 -11.02 2.34 5.63
C ASP A 185 -11.95 3.40 5.04
N ILE A 186 -12.39 3.25 3.78
CA ILE A 186 -13.21 4.27 3.11
C ILE A 186 -14.52 4.56 3.84
N HIS A 187 -15.09 3.56 4.49
CA HIS A 187 -16.34 3.67 5.26
C HIS A 187 -16.18 4.47 6.55
N LYS A 188 -14.96 4.69 7.05
CA LYS A 188 -14.69 5.40 8.31
C LYS A 188 -14.81 6.93 8.18
N GLY A 189 -14.95 7.46 6.95
CA GLY A 189 -15.10 8.89 6.72
C GLY A 189 -13.85 9.71 7.03
N LEU A 190 -12.66 9.10 6.93
CA LEU A 190 -11.38 9.75 7.22
C LEU A 190 -11.11 10.92 6.28
N GLY A 191 -10.47 11.96 6.80
CA GLY A 191 -10.12 13.15 6.04
C GLY A 191 -9.16 12.82 4.89
N ASN A 192 -9.47 13.32 3.69
CA ASN A 192 -8.63 13.22 2.50
C ASN A 192 -8.01 14.59 2.21
N ALA A 193 -6.68 14.70 2.37
CA ALA A 193 -5.97 15.96 2.23
C ALA A 193 -6.15 16.62 0.85
N ASN A 194 -6.18 15.82 -0.22
CA ASN A 194 -6.38 16.34 -1.58
C ASN A 194 -7.79 16.90 -1.79
N LYS A 195 -8.81 16.27 -1.21
CA LYS A 195 -10.17 16.80 -1.24
C LYS A 195 -10.32 18.08 -0.43
N ILE A 196 -9.68 18.15 0.73
CA ILE A 196 -9.66 19.36 1.55
C ILE A 196 -8.92 20.48 0.83
N MET A 197 -7.75 20.20 0.27
CA MET A 197 -6.99 21.17 -0.53
C MET A 197 -7.82 21.69 -1.70
N ASN A 198 -8.50 20.81 -2.42
CA ASN A 198 -9.36 21.23 -3.53
C ASN A 198 -10.51 22.18 -3.08
N ARG A 199 -11.10 21.95 -1.90
CA ARG A 199 -12.13 22.87 -1.36
C ARG A 199 -11.56 24.27 -1.13
N LEU A 200 -10.36 24.36 -0.54
CA LEU A 200 -9.67 25.63 -0.29
C LEU A 200 -9.31 26.34 -1.60
N LEU A 201 -8.75 25.61 -2.56
CA LEU A 201 -8.32 26.16 -3.84
C LEU A 201 -9.51 26.60 -4.70
N PHE A 202 -10.59 25.82 -4.74
CA PHE A 202 -11.75 26.11 -5.55
C PHE A 202 -12.48 27.37 -5.05
N ASP A 203 -12.69 27.47 -3.74
CA ASP A 203 -13.32 28.65 -3.15
C ASP A 203 -12.50 29.93 -3.39
N ALA A 204 -11.19 29.84 -3.17
CA ALA A 204 -10.29 30.98 -3.41
C ALA A 204 -10.18 31.34 -4.92
N PHE A 205 -10.30 30.36 -5.81
CA PHE A 205 -10.37 30.64 -7.25
C PHE A 205 -11.62 31.40 -7.63
N GLU A 206 -12.79 30.96 -7.15
CA GLU A 206 -14.07 31.60 -7.48
C GLU A 206 -14.17 33.04 -6.90
N ASN A 207 -13.66 33.25 -5.68
CA ASN A 207 -13.82 34.52 -4.98
C ASN A 207 -12.70 35.54 -5.26
N PHE A 208 -11.46 35.07 -5.49
CA PHE A 208 -10.29 35.95 -5.57
C PHE A 208 -9.45 35.73 -6.85
N GLY A 209 -9.84 34.83 -7.74
CA GLY A 209 -9.08 34.51 -8.94
C GLY A 209 -7.70 33.90 -8.62
N LEU A 210 -7.61 33.13 -7.53
CA LEU A 210 -6.38 32.44 -7.12
C LEU A 210 -5.78 31.66 -8.30
N GLN A 211 -4.45 31.74 -8.46
CA GLN A 211 -3.71 30.93 -9.40
C GLN A 211 -2.77 29.97 -8.66
N VAL A 212 -2.66 28.75 -9.17
CA VAL A 212 -1.83 27.69 -8.59
C VAL A 212 -0.50 27.63 -9.33
N SER A 213 0.62 27.74 -8.60
CA SER A 213 1.96 27.54 -9.13
C SER A 213 2.40 26.09 -9.01
N GLU A 214 2.08 25.45 -7.88
CA GLU A 214 2.48 24.08 -7.60
C GLU A 214 1.45 23.43 -6.67
N ILE A 215 1.16 22.17 -6.87
CA ILE A 215 0.35 21.37 -5.95
C ILE A 215 0.93 19.96 -5.88
N ASP A 216 1.08 19.46 -4.65
CA ASP A 216 1.51 18.11 -4.37
C ASP A 216 0.70 17.51 -3.22
N GLY A 217 0.36 16.23 -3.30
CA GLY A 217 -0.38 15.56 -2.25
C GLY A 217 -0.74 14.13 -2.57
N GLY A 218 -0.68 13.29 -1.55
CA GLY A 218 -0.82 11.85 -1.67
C GLY A 218 0.44 11.18 -2.21
N SER A 219 0.73 9.98 -1.76
CA SER A 219 1.92 9.24 -2.18
C SER A 219 1.57 7.87 -2.77
N LEU A 220 0.61 7.17 -2.20
CA LEU A 220 0.19 5.84 -2.61
C LEU A 220 -1.26 5.88 -3.11
N ARG A 221 -1.52 5.20 -4.23
CA ARG A 221 -2.86 5.15 -4.84
C ARG A 221 -3.90 4.41 -3.98
N ASN A 222 -3.45 3.47 -3.15
CA ASN A 222 -4.29 2.71 -2.22
C ASN A 222 -4.36 3.33 -0.81
N ALA A 223 -3.83 4.54 -0.61
CA ALA A 223 -3.87 5.24 0.66
C ALA A 223 -4.72 6.51 0.57
N ILE A 224 -5.52 6.79 1.61
CA ILE A 224 -6.22 8.06 1.77
C ILE A 224 -5.16 9.13 2.06
N PRO A 225 -5.03 10.20 1.24
CA PRO A 225 -3.99 11.21 1.41
C PRO A 225 -4.05 11.90 2.78
N ARG A 226 -2.93 11.90 3.50
CA ARG A 226 -2.79 12.52 4.83
C ARG A 226 -2.32 13.95 4.77
N GLU A 227 -1.62 14.31 3.70
CA GLU A 227 -0.98 15.61 3.52
C GLU A 227 -1.16 16.10 2.08
N SER A 228 -1.27 17.42 1.92
CA SER A 228 -1.25 18.10 0.63
C SER A 228 -0.70 19.51 0.81
N VAL A 229 0.08 19.97 -0.15
CA VAL A 229 0.68 21.31 -0.15
C VAL A 229 0.41 21.97 -1.51
N ALA A 230 0.05 23.24 -1.50
CA ALA A 230 -0.07 24.06 -2.70
C ALA A 230 0.65 25.38 -2.53
N LYS A 231 1.34 25.83 -3.58
CA LYS A 231 1.86 27.18 -3.73
C LYS A 231 0.95 27.96 -4.65
N VAL A 232 0.46 29.08 -4.19
CA VAL A 232 -0.58 29.85 -4.86
C VAL A 232 -0.26 31.34 -4.85
N ILE A 233 -0.89 32.08 -5.74
CA ILE A 233 -0.85 33.55 -5.75
C ILE A 233 -2.27 34.11 -5.83
N VAL A 234 -2.46 35.27 -5.22
CA VAL A 234 -3.64 36.14 -5.36
C VAL A 234 -3.20 37.56 -5.68
N ALA A 235 -4.05 38.34 -6.35
CA ALA A 235 -3.76 39.74 -6.56
C ALA A 235 -3.70 40.48 -5.22
N GLY A 236 -2.68 41.35 -5.03
CA GLY A 236 -2.43 42.04 -3.75
C GLY A 236 -3.60 42.88 -3.24
N MET A 237 -4.48 43.33 -4.15
CA MET A 237 -5.70 44.05 -3.76
C MET A 237 -6.70 43.18 -2.96
N TYR A 238 -6.59 41.85 -3.05
CA TYR A 238 -7.45 40.90 -2.33
C TYR A 238 -6.76 40.28 -1.09
N ASP A 239 -5.53 40.64 -0.80
CA ASP A 239 -4.70 40.00 0.23
C ASP A 239 -5.40 39.82 1.59
N GLU A 240 -5.88 40.92 2.17
CA GLU A 240 -6.56 40.90 3.48
C GLU A 240 -7.88 40.10 3.43
N ALA A 241 -8.66 40.28 2.37
CA ALA A 241 -9.94 39.59 2.20
C ALA A 241 -9.75 38.09 2.03
N TYR A 242 -8.75 37.68 1.23
CA TYR A 242 -8.38 36.29 1.04
C TYR A 242 -7.97 35.61 2.35
N VAL A 243 -7.11 36.26 3.13
CA VAL A 243 -6.66 35.70 4.41
C VAL A 243 -7.83 35.53 5.39
N PHE A 244 -8.73 36.49 5.44
CA PHE A 244 -9.92 36.44 6.29
C PHE A 244 -10.85 35.26 5.89
N ASP A 245 -11.21 35.18 4.63
CA ASP A 245 -12.10 34.15 4.10
C ASP A 245 -11.51 32.73 4.27
N MET A 246 -10.24 32.56 3.94
CA MET A 246 -9.52 31.30 4.15
C MET A 246 -9.53 30.87 5.61
N GLN A 247 -9.43 31.82 6.56
CA GLN A 247 -9.48 31.48 7.98
C GLN A 247 -10.85 30.96 8.41
N GLU A 248 -11.93 31.51 7.85
CA GLU A 248 -13.29 31.03 8.13
C GLU A 248 -13.47 29.60 7.59
N ILE A 249 -13.12 29.36 6.34
CA ILE A 249 -13.22 28.02 5.72
C ILE A 249 -12.38 26.98 6.47
N ILE A 250 -11.15 27.36 6.87
CA ILE A 250 -10.28 26.47 7.66
C ILE A 250 -10.92 26.12 9.01
N ASN A 251 -11.60 27.06 9.68
CA ASN A 251 -12.29 26.79 10.92
C ASN A 251 -13.49 25.86 10.75
N ASP A 252 -14.22 26.01 9.64
CA ASP A 252 -15.33 25.12 9.30
C ASP A 252 -14.83 23.69 9.02
N ILE A 253 -13.77 23.56 8.23
CA ILE A 253 -13.15 22.27 7.95
C ILE A 253 -12.61 21.62 9.26
N LYS A 254 -11.93 22.38 10.11
CA LYS A 254 -11.47 21.86 11.42
C LYS A 254 -12.63 21.41 12.31
N THR A 255 -13.78 22.03 12.18
CA THR A 255 -14.97 21.66 12.94
C THR A 255 -15.60 20.39 12.40
N GLU A 256 -15.65 20.24 11.07
CA GLU A 256 -16.13 19.06 10.38
C GLU A 256 -15.30 17.81 10.75
N PHE A 257 -13.97 17.92 10.74
CA PHE A 257 -13.05 16.81 11.02
C PHE A 257 -12.62 16.67 12.49
N LYS A 258 -13.30 17.31 13.41
CA LYS A 258 -12.95 17.28 14.85
C LYS A 258 -13.07 15.90 15.50
N ARG A 259 -13.78 14.96 14.86
CA ARG A 259 -14.12 13.64 15.40
C ARG A 259 -13.54 12.50 14.56
N VAL A 260 -12.69 12.80 13.61
CA VAL A 260 -12.15 11.82 12.66
C VAL A 260 -10.62 11.80 12.76
#